data_d603dc94f5a01a7e49f9e8fcf30a6b92
#
_entry.id   d603dc94f5a01a7e49f9e8fcf30a6b92
#
_cell.length_a   1.000
_cell.length_b   1.000
_cell.length_c   1.000
_cell.angle_alpha   90.00
_cell.angle_beta   90.00
_cell.angle_gamma   90.00
#
_symmetry.space_group_name_H-M   'P 1'
#
loop_
_entity.id
_entity.type
_entity.pdbx_description
1 polymer ?
#
loop_
_entity_poly.entity_id
_entity_poly.type
_entity_poly.pdbx_seq_one_letter_code
_entity_poly.pdbx_strand_id
1 'polypeptide(L)'
;MLSFFSATPALRVPAPMMQLQTGVSTVGVSTTVSGGVVPTRPVAIDSSILVQGGSLRTWSYRSPSVEQVQVVLSTEGRPLDADIELWHGPDNTPCKMRVYVENGQLRPFSAVVETPRGPNTVAIRNIGQIEFPIAANVVADVVDAPSPDCIDASATIQGGALRTYPFDPSVDSVQCLLKTDGRPLNARIELLQGPNNNKQVIELYTEDGCDRPFFCLLETPGSGNVVRIVNTAPVEFPMTASVVPHAINVEMSSGAVLGGDVVISGM
;
A
#
# COMPACT_ATOMS: atom_id res chain seq x y z
N MET A 1 54.12 -54.21 8.43
CA MET A 1 53.53 -53.85 7.14
C MET A 1 53.00 -52.43 7.23
N LEU A 2 53.78 -51.45 6.81
CA LEU A 2 53.41 -50.03 6.75
C LEU A 2 52.79 -49.73 5.38
N SER A 3 51.58 -49.19 5.37
CA SER A 3 50.88 -48.76 4.18
C SER A 3 50.94 -47.23 4.10
N PHE A 4 51.62 -46.72 3.07
CA PHE A 4 51.73 -45.27 2.79
C PHE A 4 50.49 -44.79 2.04
N PHE A 5 49.78 -43.81 2.58
CA PHE A 5 48.79 -43.07 1.83
C PHE A 5 49.44 -41.85 1.17
N SER A 6 49.43 -41.86 -0.17
CA SER A 6 49.87 -40.75 -1.01
C SER A 6 48.75 -39.71 -1.11
N ALA A 7 49.03 -38.45 -0.74
CA ALA A 7 48.14 -37.33 -0.91
C ALA A 7 48.43 -36.63 -2.24
N THR A 8 47.43 -36.52 -3.10
CA THR A 8 47.47 -35.73 -4.35
C THR A 8 47.16 -34.25 -4.07
N PRO A 9 47.90 -33.30 -4.61
CA PRO A 9 47.62 -31.87 -4.40
C PRO A 9 46.49 -31.40 -5.32
N ALA A 10 45.54 -30.67 -4.74
CA ALA A 10 44.43 -30.02 -5.43
C ALA A 10 44.93 -28.83 -6.27
N LEU A 11 44.60 -28.79 -7.54
CA LEU A 11 44.82 -27.65 -8.41
C LEU A 11 43.94 -26.45 -7.97
N ARG A 12 44.62 -25.34 -7.70
CA ARG A 12 43.98 -24.06 -7.35
C ARG A 12 43.75 -23.30 -8.67
N VAL A 13 42.47 -23.08 -9.05
CA VAL A 13 42.08 -22.25 -10.16
C VAL A 13 42.07 -20.79 -9.70
N PRO A 14 42.74 -19.85 -10.41
CA PRO A 14 42.69 -18.42 -10.04
C PRO A 14 41.37 -17.80 -10.47
N ALA A 15 40.82 -16.95 -9.58
CA ALA A 15 39.63 -16.15 -9.84
C ALA A 15 39.90 -15.04 -10.90
N PRO A 16 38.94 -14.65 -11.71
CA PRO A 16 39.10 -13.57 -12.68
C PRO A 16 39.14 -12.23 -12.00
N MET A 17 40.17 -11.44 -12.33
CA MET A 17 40.28 -10.04 -11.92
C MET A 17 39.26 -9.19 -12.67
N MET A 18 38.44 -8.48 -11.91
CA MET A 18 37.53 -7.45 -12.39
C MET A 18 38.31 -6.16 -12.62
N GLN A 19 38.44 -5.72 -13.87
CA GLN A 19 39.04 -4.43 -14.23
C GLN A 19 38.07 -3.30 -13.91
N LEU A 20 38.47 -2.37 -13.03
CA LEU A 20 37.82 -1.09 -12.87
C LEU A 20 38.13 -0.19 -14.07
N GLN A 21 37.12 0.17 -14.83
CA GLN A 21 37.21 1.29 -15.77
C GLN A 21 36.84 2.58 -15.06
N THR A 22 37.79 3.44 -14.83
CA THR A 22 37.62 4.83 -14.40
C THR A 22 37.23 5.68 -15.60
N GLY A 23 35.91 5.92 -15.76
CA GLY A 23 35.40 6.97 -16.66
C GLY A 23 35.18 8.27 -15.90
N VAL A 24 36.04 9.26 -16.11
CA VAL A 24 35.83 10.61 -15.63
C VAL A 24 34.85 11.31 -16.58
N SER A 25 33.64 11.55 -16.14
CA SER A 25 32.69 12.45 -16.82
C SER A 25 32.57 13.73 -16.04
N THR A 26 33.01 14.82 -16.66
CA THR A 26 32.80 16.21 -16.22
C THR A 26 31.29 16.53 -16.21
N VAL A 27 30.75 16.73 -15.03
CA VAL A 27 29.36 17.19 -14.85
C VAL A 27 29.32 18.69 -14.83
N GLY A 28 28.71 19.29 -15.86
CA GLY A 28 28.30 20.69 -15.85
C GLY A 28 27.20 20.90 -14.78
N VAL A 29 27.44 21.80 -13.84
CA VAL A 29 26.46 22.23 -12.84
C VAL A 29 25.43 23.11 -13.53
N SER A 30 24.24 22.56 -13.79
CA SER A 30 23.06 23.30 -14.14
C SER A 30 22.14 23.29 -12.92
N THR A 31 22.05 24.42 -12.23
CA THR A 31 21.11 24.65 -11.14
C THR A 31 19.72 24.87 -11.72
N THR A 32 18.94 23.80 -11.86
CA THR A 32 17.50 23.87 -12.03
C THR A 32 16.85 23.62 -10.68
N VAL A 33 16.08 24.61 -10.22
CA VAL A 33 15.18 24.47 -9.06
C VAL A 33 14.10 23.48 -9.48
N SER A 34 14.23 22.24 -9.02
CA SER A 34 13.25 21.19 -9.23
C SER A 34 12.17 21.32 -8.16
N GLY A 35 10.99 21.82 -8.56
CA GLY A 35 9.76 21.54 -7.84
C GLY A 35 9.60 20.01 -7.77
N GLY A 36 9.52 19.47 -6.56
CA GLY A 36 9.48 18.02 -6.33
C GLY A 36 8.21 17.42 -6.91
N VAL A 37 8.30 16.90 -8.11
CA VAL A 37 7.39 15.86 -8.59
C VAL A 37 7.80 14.61 -7.84
N VAL A 38 7.00 14.21 -6.83
CA VAL A 38 7.11 12.87 -6.26
C VAL A 38 6.82 11.90 -7.41
N PRO A 39 7.78 11.07 -7.84
CA PRO A 39 7.52 10.16 -8.93
C PRO A 39 6.41 9.21 -8.50
N THR A 40 5.28 9.23 -9.20
CA THR A 40 4.27 8.18 -9.11
C THR A 40 4.98 6.87 -9.43
N ARG A 41 5.30 6.11 -8.40
CA ARG A 41 6.04 4.86 -8.53
C ARG A 41 5.19 3.91 -9.36
N PRO A 42 5.68 3.40 -10.49
CA PRO A 42 5.00 2.33 -11.17
C PRO A 42 4.96 1.15 -10.19
N VAL A 43 3.77 0.78 -9.75
CA VAL A 43 3.54 -0.49 -9.04
C VAL A 43 4.17 -1.55 -9.94
N ALA A 44 5.16 -2.29 -9.42
CA ALA A 44 5.87 -3.30 -10.19
C ALA A 44 4.89 -4.44 -10.55
N ILE A 45 4.20 -4.27 -11.67
CA ILE A 45 3.21 -5.22 -12.21
C ILE A 45 3.91 -6.46 -12.77
N ASP A 46 5.21 -6.37 -13.05
CA ASP A 46 6.01 -7.43 -13.71
C ASP A 46 6.12 -8.74 -12.93
N SER A 47 5.82 -8.76 -11.62
CA SER A 47 5.87 -9.97 -10.79
C SER A 47 4.49 -10.42 -10.27
N SER A 48 3.40 -9.88 -10.84
CA SER A 48 2.05 -10.21 -10.37
C SER A 48 1.63 -11.63 -10.76
N ILE A 49 0.94 -12.31 -9.85
CA ILE A 49 0.36 -13.63 -10.06
C ILE A 49 -1.15 -13.46 -10.26
N LEU A 50 -1.70 -14.09 -11.29
CA LEU A 50 -3.15 -14.10 -11.50
C LEU A 50 -3.83 -15.06 -10.53
N VAL A 51 -4.79 -14.54 -9.78
CA VAL A 51 -5.67 -15.27 -8.87
C VAL A 51 -7.05 -15.35 -9.52
N GLN A 52 -7.41 -16.51 -10.02
CA GLN A 52 -8.71 -16.74 -10.66
C GLN A 52 -9.86 -16.60 -9.67
N GLY A 53 -11.03 -16.22 -10.17
CA GLY A 53 -12.23 -16.15 -9.32
C GLY A 53 -12.51 -17.47 -8.60
N GLY A 54 -12.85 -17.39 -7.33
CA GLY A 54 -13.05 -18.53 -6.44
C GLY A 54 -11.77 -19.22 -5.94
N SER A 55 -10.58 -18.81 -6.41
CA SER A 55 -9.32 -19.45 -6.00
C SER A 55 -8.57 -18.70 -4.90
N LEU A 56 -7.65 -19.42 -4.25
CA LEU A 56 -6.77 -18.94 -3.19
C LEU A 56 -5.31 -19.04 -3.65
N ARG A 57 -4.52 -18.03 -3.34
CA ARG A 57 -3.05 -18.04 -3.44
C ARG A 57 -2.41 -17.62 -2.13
N THR A 58 -1.23 -18.16 -1.86
CA THR A 58 -0.50 -17.89 -0.62
C THR A 58 0.96 -17.52 -0.89
N TRP A 59 1.48 -16.59 -0.10
CA TRP A 59 2.87 -16.15 -0.07
C TRP A 59 3.42 -16.38 1.33
N SER A 60 4.40 -17.27 1.48
CA SER A 60 4.93 -17.67 2.78
C SER A 60 6.32 -17.08 3.02
N TYR A 61 6.46 -16.37 4.11
CA TYR A 61 7.68 -15.74 4.58
C TYR A 61 8.16 -16.48 5.84
N ARG A 62 9.24 -17.26 5.70
CA ARG A 62 9.80 -18.07 6.79
C ARG A 62 10.77 -17.31 7.67
N SER A 63 11.43 -16.30 7.09
CA SER A 63 12.42 -15.49 7.81
C SER A 63 11.73 -14.54 8.79
N PRO A 64 12.16 -14.51 10.05
CA PRO A 64 11.69 -13.52 11.03
C PRO A 64 12.15 -12.09 10.69
N SER A 65 13.09 -11.92 9.75
CA SER A 65 13.53 -10.60 9.28
C SER A 65 12.55 -9.91 8.34
N VAL A 66 11.53 -10.63 7.83
CA VAL A 66 10.45 -10.03 7.06
C VAL A 66 9.37 -9.58 8.03
N GLU A 67 9.43 -8.31 8.41
CA GLU A 67 8.50 -7.71 9.39
C GLU A 67 7.29 -7.03 8.73
N GLN A 68 7.39 -6.73 7.43
CA GLN A 68 6.33 -6.08 6.66
C GLN A 68 6.29 -6.62 5.23
N VAL A 69 5.11 -6.66 4.64
CA VAL A 69 4.92 -6.95 3.22
C VAL A 69 3.90 -5.98 2.62
N GLN A 70 4.14 -5.59 1.38
CA GLN A 70 3.18 -4.80 0.60
C GLN A 70 2.32 -5.72 -0.24
N VAL A 71 1.02 -5.59 -0.10
CA VAL A 71 0.02 -6.29 -0.92
C VAL A 71 -0.55 -5.32 -1.93
N VAL A 72 -0.41 -5.64 -3.21
CA VAL A 72 -0.97 -4.86 -4.31
C VAL A 72 -1.88 -5.74 -5.13
N LEU A 73 -3.14 -5.32 -5.29
CA LEU A 73 -4.15 -6.01 -6.10
C LEU A 73 -4.67 -5.07 -7.18
N SER A 74 -4.79 -5.59 -8.39
CA SER A 74 -5.36 -4.85 -9.52
C SER A 74 -6.18 -5.75 -10.43
N THR A 75 -7.01 -5.12 -11.27
CA THR A 75 -7.79 -5.79 -12.32
C THR A 75 -7.71 -4.98 -13.61
N GLU A 76 -8.15 -5.56 -14.71
CA GLU A 76 -8.21 -4.88 -16.02
C GLU A 76 -9.53 -4.09 -16.17
N GLY A 77 -9.73 -3.06 -15.34
CA GLY A 77 -10.91 -2.19 -15.39
C GLY A 77 -12.20 -2.84 -14.87
N ARG A 78 -12.10 -3.97 -14.19
CA ARG A 78 -13.23 -4.73 -13.61
C ARG A 78 -13.29 -4.57 -12.10
N PRO A 79 -14.43 -4.90 -11.46
CA PRO A 79 -14.49 -4.95 -10.02
C PRO A 79 -13.49 -5.95 -9.44
N LEU A 80 -12.89 -5.57 -8.32
CA LEU A 80 -12.03 -6.38 -7.50
C LEU A 80 -12.79 -6.74 -6.22
N ASP A 81 -12.85 -8.03 -5.88
CA ASP A 81 -13.46 -8.51 -4.65
C ASP A 81 -12.58 -9.63 -4.08
N ALA A 82 -11.90 -9.35 -2.96
CA ALA A 82 -10.89 -10.23 -2.40
C ALA A 82 -10.94 -10.29 -0.87
N ASP A 83 -10.70 -11.48 -0.32
CA ASP A 83 -10.33 -11.67 1.07
C ASP A 83 -8.80 -11.80 1.18
N ILE A 84 -8.22 -11.06 2.10
CA ILE A 84 -6.79 -11.11 2.42
C ILE A 84 -6.66 -11.51 3.88
N GLU A 85 -5.89 -12.54 4.17
CA GLU A 85 -5.65 -13.04 5.51
C GLU A 85 -4.16 -13.16 5.77
N LEU A 86 -3.73 -12.79 6.96
CA LEU A 86 -2.42 -13.14 7.48
C LEU A 86 -2.55 -14.37 8.37
N TRP A 87 -1.83 -15.42 8.05
CA TRP A 87 -1.75 -16.64 8.87
C TRP A 87 -0.43 -16.67 9.61
N HIS A 88 -0.49 -16.78 10.93
CA HIS A 88 0.66 -16.92 11.80
C HIS A 88 0.60 -18.26 12.51
N GLY A 89 1.34 -19.25 11.99
CA GLY A 89 1.22 -20.65 12.44
C GLY A 89 -0.06 -21.33 11.93
N PRO A 90 -0.38 -22.54 12.47
CA PRO A 90 -1.42 -23.39 11.92
C PRO A 90 -2.86 -22.88 12.19
N ASP A 91 -3.09 -22.18 13.29
CA ASP A 91 -4.45 -21.88 13.78
C ASP A 91 -4.69 -20.41 14.11
N ASN A 92 -3.74 -19.51 13.81
CA ASN A 92 -3.87 -18.09 14.12
C ASN A 92 -3.95 -17.24 12.86
N THR A 93 -4.99 -16.39 12.78
CA THR A 93 -5.21 -15.41 11.71
C THR A 93 -5.31 -14.01 12.32
N PRO A 94 -4.15 -13.38 12.66
CA PRO A 94 -4.14 -12.12 13.39
C PRO A 94 -4.60 -10.91 12.56
N CYS A 95 -4.68 -11.03 11.25
CA CYS A 95 -5.17 -9.97 10.38
C CYS A 95 -6.06 -10.55 9.28
N LYS A 96 -7.22 -9.89 9.07
CA LYS A 96 -8.19 -10.21 8.00
C LYS A 96 -8.66 -8.92 7.36
N MET A 97 -8.74 -8.94 6.04
CA MET A 97 -9.29 -7.82 5.27
C MET A 97 -10.23 -8.35 4.20
N ARG A 98 -11.37 -7.69 4.05
CA ARG A 98 -12.24 -7.80 2.90
C ARG A 98 -12.12 -6.55 2.07
N VAL A 99 -11.78 -6.69 0.79
CA VAL A 99 -11.53 -5.58 -0.12
C VAL A 99 -12.48 -5.65 -1.29
N TYR A 100 -13.23 -4.57 -1.51
CA TYR A 100 -14.00 -4.35 -2.71
C TYR A 100 -13.55 -3.06 -3.39
N VAL A 101 -13.32 -3.09 -4.70
CA VAL A 101 -13.02 -1.93 -5.54
C VAL A 101 -13.86 -2.00 -6.80
N GLU A 102 -14.57 -0.91 -7.14
CA GLU A 102 -15.44 -0.86 -8.33
C GLU A 102 -14.65 -1.03 -9.63
N ASN A 103 -13.45 -0.45 -9.71
CA ASN A 103 -12.55 -0.54 -10.85
C ASN A 103 -11.10 -0.66 -10.36
N GLY A 104 -10.55 -1.86 -10.36
CA GLY A 104 -9.22 -2.16 -9.86
C GLY A 104 -8.07 -1.70 -10.77
N GLN A 105 -8.35 -1.15 -11.94
CA GLN A 105 -7.35 -0.49 -12.79
C GLN A 105 -7.18 0.98 -12.40
N LEU A 106 -8.28 1.69 -12.16
CA LEU A 106 -8.25 3.09 -11.74
C LEU A 106 -7.85 3.26 -10.28
N ARG A 107 -8.19 2.26 -9.45
CA ARG A 107 -7.95 2.28 -8.00
C ARG A 107 -7.40 0.92 -7.57
N PRO A 108 -6.13 0.62 -7.90
CA PRO A 108 -5.51 -0.60 -7.39
C PRO A 108 -5.51 -0.56 -5.86
N PHE A 109 -5.77 -1.70 -5.24
CA PHE A 109 -5.61 -1.83 -3.80
C PHE A 109 -4.13 -1.92 -3.45
N SER A 110 -3.68 -1.11 -2.51
CA SER A 110 -2.31 -1.14 -1.99
C SER A 110 -2.33 -0.97 -0.48
N ALA A 111 -1.85 -1.98 0.25
CA ALA A 111 -1.75 -1.94 1.70
C ALA A 111 -0.50 -2.66 2.21
N VAL A 112 -0.01 -2.20 3.34
CA VAL A 112 1.07 -2.83 4.09
C VAL A 112 0.47 -3.72 5.17
N VAL A 113 0.94 -4.95 5.22
CA VAL A 113 0.57 -5.94 6.23
C VAL A 113 1.79 -6.21 7.11
N GLU A 114 1.64 -5.94 8.39
CA GLU A 114 2.68 -6.25 9.39
C GLU A 114 2.77 -7.75 9.61
N THR A 115 4.00 -8.28 9.49
CA THR A 115 4.31 -9.72 9.61
C THR A 115 5.35 -10.00 10.71
N PRO A 116 5.17 -9.46 11.93
CA PRO A 116 6.15 -9.60 12.99
C PRO A 116 6.32 -11.06 13.40
N ARG A 117 7.53 -11.42 13.87
CA ARG A 117 7.82 -12.69 14.52
C ARG A 117 7.51 -13.94 13.69
N GLY A 118 7.83 -13.93 12.40
CA GLY A 118 7.54 -15.03 11.49
C GLY A 118 7.73 -16.44 12.06
N PRO A 119 7.25 -17.49 11.38
CA PRO A 119 6.82 -17.52 9.99
C PRO A 119 5.40 -16.99 9.78
N ASN A 120 5.21 -16.23 8.71
CA ASN A 120 3.93 -15.67 8.34
C ASN A 120 3.56 -16.07 6.90
N THR A 121 2.28 -16.21 6.63
CA THR A 121 1.76 -16.49 5.29
C THR A 121 0.63 -15.51 4.97
N VAL A 122 0.77 -14.77 3.88
CA VAL A 122 -0.33 -13.95 3.34
C VAL A 122 -1.13 -14.82 2.39
N ALA A 123 -2.43 -14.92 2.63
CA ALA A 123 -3.37 -15.65 1.82
C ALA A 123 -4.33 -14.67 1.14
N ILE A 124 -4.46 -14.75 -0.18
CA ILE A 124 -5.35 -13.90 -0.98
C ILE A 124 -6.34 -14.81 -1.71
N ARG A 125 -7.61 -14.62 -1.42
CA ARG A 125 -8.73 -15.32 -2.06
C ARG A 125 -9.49 -14.34 -2.95
N ASN A 126 -9.57 -14.63 -4.24
CA ASN A 126 -10.47 -13.92 -5.13
C ASN A 126 -11.87 -14.49 -4.95
N ILE A 127 -12.81 -13.70 -4.44
CA ILE A 127 -14.21 -14.10 -4.21
C ILE A 127 -15.16 -13.61 -5.32
N GLY A 128 -14.58 -12.92 -6.32
CA GLY A 128 -15.31 -12.55 -7.54
C GLY A 128 -15.66 -13.77 -8.42
N GLN A 129 -16.34 -13.48 -9.51
CA GLN A 129 -16.72 -14.50 -10.50
C GLN A 129 -15.49 -15.10 -11.17
N ILE A 130 -15.62 -16.33 -11.65
CA ILE A 130 -14.53 -17.14 -12.19
C ILE A 130 -13.80 -16.48 -13.37
N GLU A 131 -14.52 -15.72 -14.18
CA GLU A 131 -14.01 -14.96 -15.32
C GLU A 131 -13.30 -13.65 -14.95
N PHE A 132 -13.25 -13.28 -13.67
CA PHE A 132 -12.63 -12.04 -13.20
C PHE A 132 -11.36 -12.32 -12.38
N PRO A 133 -10.22 -12.58 -13.04
CA PRO A 133 -8.97 -12.76 -12.34
C PRO A 133 -8.49 -11.44 -11.71
N ILE A 134 -7.81 -11.56 -10.57
CA ILE A 134 -7.12 -10.47 -9.89
C ILE A 134 -5.62 -10.67 -10.10
N ALA A 135 -4.91 -9.63 -10.53
CA ALA A 135 -3.47 -9.58 -10.50
C ALA A 135 -3.02 -9.23 -9.07
N ALA A 136 -2.34 -10.16 -8.42
CA ALA A 136 -1.88 -10.01 -7.04
C ALA A 136 -0.35 -10.00 -7.00
N ASN A 137 0.22 -9.03 -6.29
CA ASN A 137 1.63 -8.94 -5.98
C ASN A 137 1.82 -8.76 -4.48
N VAL A 138 2.69 -9.56 -3.87
CA VAL A 138 3.05 -9.47 -2.45
C VAL A 138 4.56 -9.39 -2.36
N VAL A 139 5.10 -8.25 -1.94
CA VAL A 139 6.53 -7.96 -1.91
C VAL A 139 6.98 -7.56 -0.50
N ALA A 140 8.22 -7.92 -0.15
CA ALA A 140 8.81 -7.64 1.15
C ALA A 140 10.05 -6.71 1.07
N ASP A 141 10.64 -6.56 -0.10
CA ASP A 141 11.89 -5.84 -0.33
C ASP A 141 11.69 -4.33 -0.45
N VAL A 142 10.52 -3.91 -0.92
CA VAL A 142 10.17 -2.49 -1.04
C VAL A 142 8.74 -2.30 -0.57
N VAL A 143 8.60 -1.72 0.62
CA VAL A 143 7.32 -1.48 1.30
C VAL A 143 7.12 0.02 1.49
N ASP A 144 5.92 0.53 1.18
CA ASP A 144 5.57 1.92 1.44
C ASP A 144 5.47 2.17 2.95
N ALA A 145 5.81 3.39 3.37
CA ALA A 145 5.74 3.79 4.76
C ALA A 145 4.91 5.07 4.90
N PRO A 146 4.21 5.25 6.03
CA PRO A 146 3.49 6.47 6.29
C PRO A 146 4.45 7.67 6.37
N SER A 147 4.05 8.79 5.75
CA SER A 147 4.80 10.04 5.84
C SER A 147 4.78 10.61 7.27
N PRO A 148 5.74 11.48 7.65
CA PRO A 148 5.70 12.16 8.93
C PRO A 148 4.38 12.90 9.16
N ASP A 149 3.85 13.58 8.15
CA ASP A 149 2.57 14.27 8.20
C ASP A 149 1.40 13.30 8.50
N CYS A 150 1.47 12.08 7.95
CA CYS A 150 0.47 11.04 8.24
C CYS A 150 0.58 10.54 9.69
N ILE A 151 1.77 10.45 10.24
CA ILE A 151 1.98 10.03 11.62
C ILE A 151 1.45 11.08 12.60
N ASP A 152 1.69 12.36 12.31
CA ASP A 152 1.35 13.48 13.19
C ASP A 152 -0.13 13.88 13.12
N ALA A 153 -0.81 13.66 12.00
CA ALA A 153 -2.20 14.07 11.76
C ALA A 153 -3.25 13.12 12.36
N SER A 154 -2.91 12.37 13.41
CA SER A 154 -3.81 11.36 13.98
C SER A 154 -4.99 11.96 14.74
N ALA A 155 -6.16 11.37 14.59
CA ALA A 155 -7.38 11.73 15.31
C ALA A 155 -8.05 10.50 15.89
N THR A 156 -8.56 10.60 17.13
CA THR A 156 -9.27 9.52 17.79
C THR A 156 -10.69 9.37 17.26
N ILE A 157 -11.08 8.12 16.94
CA ILE A 157 -12.43 7.73 16.57
C ILE A 157 -12.93 6.70 17.59
N GLN A 158 -13.98 7.03 18.33
CA GLN A 158 -14.58 6.13 19.32
C GLN A 158 -15.23 4.92 18.63
N GLY A 159 -15.36 3.81 19.37
CA GLY A 159 -16.07 2.64 18.86
C GLY A 159 -17.50 3.00 18.44
N GLY A 160 -17.95 2.51 17.31
CA GLY A 160 -19.23 2.83 16.70
C GLY A 160 -19.31 4.20 16.01
N ALA A 161 -18.27 5.05 16.12
CA ALA A 161 -18.24 6.37 15.49
C ALA A 161 -17.59 6.32 14.10
N LEU A 162 -17.83 7.36 13.31
CA LEU A 162 -17.22 7.56 12.00
C LEU A 162 -16.60 8.96 11.87
N ARG A 163 -15.64 9.07 10.94
CA ARG A 163 -15.06 10.35 10.53
C ARG A 163 -14.90 10.39 9.02
N THR A 164 -15.14 11.57 8.44
CA THR A 164 -15.03 11.80 6.99
C THR A 164 -13.94 12.81 6.69
N TYR A 165 -13.23 12.57 5.58
CA TYR A 165 -12.11 13.38 5.09
C TYR A 165 -12.38 13.71 3.62
N PRO A 166 -12.90 14.92 3.32
CA PRO A 166 -13.08 15.38 1.95
C PRO A 166 -11.73 15.82 1.36
N PHE A 167 -11.52 15.57 0.07
CA PHE A 167 -10.30 15.96 -0.64
C PHE A 167 -10.61 16.84 -1.84
N ASP A 168 -9.68 17.76 -2.09
CA ASP A 168 -9.69 18.60 -3.29
C ASP A 168 -9.44 17.75 -4.55
N PRO A 169 -9.98 18.13 -5.72
CA PRO A 169 -9.75 17.44 -6.98
C PRO A 169 -8.28 17.31 -7.40
N SER A 170 -7.40 18.16 -6.86
CA SER A 170 -5.96 18.09 -7.09
C SER A 170 -5.26 16.95 -6.36
N VAL A 171 -5.93 16.26 -5.42
CA VAL A 171 -5.35 15.14 -4.67
C VAL A 171 -5.57 13.85 -5.46
N ASP A 172 -4.49 13.29 -6.01
CA ASP A 172 -4.51 12.07 -6.80
C ASP A 172 -4.50 10.79 -5.95
N SER A 173 -3.88 10.84 -4.77
CA SER A 173 -3.89 9.73 -3.81
C SER A 173 -3.75 10.20 -2.36
N VAL A 174 -4.22 9.36 -1.43
CA VAL A 174 -4.17 9.63 0.01
C VAL A 174 -3.57 8.46 0.78
N GLN A 175 -2.89 8.78 1.88
CA GLN A 175 -2.41 7.81 2.86
C GLN A 175 -3.46 7.65 3.96
N CYS A 176 -3.68 6.41 4.37
CA CYS A 176 -4.53 6.10 5.51
C CYS A 176 -3.76 5.23 6.50
N LEU A 177 -3.66 5.68 7.75
CA LEU A 177 -3.02 4.97 8.85
C LEU A 177 -3.99 4.80 10.01
N LEU A 178 -4.24 3.55 10.41
CA LEU A 178 -5.11 3.21 11.54
C LEU A 178 -4.30 2.46 12.60
N LYS A 179 -4.49 2.81 13.87
CA LYS A 179 -3.82 2.20 15.02
C LYS A 179 -4.74 2.08 16.22
N THR A 180 -4.40 1.18 17.12
CA THR A 180 -4.95 1.10 18.48
C THR A 180 -3.82 1.06 19.51
N ASP A 181 -4.16 1.02 20.77
CA ASP A 181 -3.24 0.96 21.92
C ASP A 181 -2.92 -0.47 22.37
N GLY A 182 -2.88 -1.44 21.45
CA GLY A 182 -2.68 -2.86 21.75
C GLY A 182 -4.00 -3.65 21.84
N ARG A 183 -5.11 -3.02 21.46
CA ARG A 183 -6.43 -3.66 21.39
C ARG A 183 -6.74 -4.09 19.95
N PRO A 184 -7.73 -4.97 19.74
CA PRO A 184 -8.18 -5.30 18.41
C PRO A 184 -8.61 -4.05 17.63
N LEU A 185 -8.15 -3.95 16.38
CA LEU A 185 -8.55 -2.91 15.45
C LEU A 185 -9.64 -3.47 14.53
N ASN A 186 -10.82 -2.88 14.60
CA ASN A 186 -11.94 -3.18 13.72
C ASN A 186 -12.35 -1.90 13.01
N ALA A 187 -12.18 -1.85 11.70
CA ALA A 187 -12.46 -0.65 10.94
C ALA A 187 -13.09 -0.97 9.59
N ARG A 188 -13.89 -0.03 9.10
CA ARG A 188 -14.33 0.01 7.72
C ARG A 188 -13.90 1.32 7.10
N ILE A 189 -13.15 1.22 6.01
CA ILE A 189 -12.66 2.34 5.21
C ILE A 189 -13.47 2.37 3.93
N GLU A 190 -14.03 3.52 3.60
CA GLU A 190 -14.81 3.72 2.39
C GLU A 190 -14.29 4.92 1.62
N LEU A 191 -13.96 4.72 0.36
CA LEU A 191 -13.73 5.79 -0.59
C LEU A 191 -15.01 6.03 -1.36
N LEU A 192 -15.58 7.22 -1.19
CA LEU A 192 -16.78 7.65 -1.88
C LEU A 192 -16.44 8.69 -2.95
N GLN A 193 -17.18 8.67 -4.03
CA GLN A 193 -17.14 9.71 -5.07
C GLN A 193 -18.57 10.16 -5.38
N GLY A 194 -18.98 11.25 -4.72
CA GLY A 194 -20.37 11.69 -4.66
C GLY A 194 -21.22 10.99 -3.59
N PRO A 195 -22.49 11.34 -3.48
CA PRO A 195 -23.36 10.84 -2.41
C PRO A 195 -23.62 9.34 -2.54
N ASN A 196 -23.26 8.58 -1.50
CA ASN A 196 -23.46 7.12 -1.37
C ASN A 196 -22.87 6.27 -2.51
N ASN A 197 -21.89 6.78 -3.24
CA ASN A 197 -21.23 6.07 -4.32
C ASN A 197 -19.86 5.54 -3.84
N ASN A 198 -19.87 4.33 -3.31
CA ASN A 198 -18.66 3.66 -2.84
C ASN A 198 -17.82 3.17 -4.02
N LYS A 199 -16.62 3.69 -4.15
CA LYS A 199 -15.63 3.29 -5.15
C LYS A 199 -14.70 2.20 -4.64
N GLN A 200 -14.40 2.24 -3.33
CA GLN A 200 -13.59 1.24 -2.66
C GLN A 200 -14.08 1.07 -1.22
N VAL A 201 -14.11 -0.17 -0.75
CA VAL A 201 -14.47 -0.52 0.63
C VAL A 201 -13.45 -1.53 1.14
N ILE A 202 -12.91 -1.26 2.32
CA ILE A 202 -12.00 -2.16 3.03
C ILE A 202 -12.61 -2.42 4.41
N GLU A 203 -12.93 -3.66 4.70
CA GLU A 203 -13.29 -4.12 6.04
C GLU A 203 -12.08 -4.79 6.66
N LEU A 204 -11.63 -4.28 7.79
CA LEU A 204 -10.38 -4.65 8.42
C LEU A 204 -10.61 -5.19 9.82
N TYR A 205 -9.93 -6.26 10.14
CA TYR A 205 -9.72 -6.76 11.50
C TYR A 205 -8.24 -7.04 11.72
N THR A 206 -7.66 -6.54 12.82
CA THR A 206 -6.39 -7.01 13.36
C THR A 206 -6.54 -7.32 14.84
N GLU A 207 -5.86 -8.37 15.29
CA GLU A 207 -5.89 -8.82 16.69
C GLU A 207 -5.31 -7.77 17.64
N ASP A 208 -4.27 -7.06 17.20
CA ASP A 208 -3.56 -6.02 17.91
C ASP A 208 -3.18 -4.89 16.94
N GLY A 209 -3.82 -3.73 17.08
CA GLY A 209 -3.57 -2.58 16.19
C GLY A 209 -2.36 -1.72 16.58
N CYS A 210 -1.61 -2.10 17.64
CA CYS A 210 -0.31 -1.54 17.97
C CYS A 210 0.82 -2.33 17.28
N ASP A 211 0.81 -3.66 17.43
CA ASP A 211 1.75 -4.57 16.77
C ASP A 211 1.51 -4.66 15.25
N ARG A 212 0.25 -4.48 14.83
CA ARG A 212 -0.17 -4.56 13.43
C ARG A 212 -1.05 -3.36 13.07
N PRO A 213 -0.44 -2.15 13.04
CA PRO A 213 -1.13 -0.99 12.48
C PRO A 213 -1.49 -1.24 11.03
N PHE A 214 -2.58 -0.64 10.58
CA PHE A 214 -2.99 -0.74 9.19
C PHE A 214 -2.59 0.51 8.43
N PHE A 215 -1.83 0.33 7.34
CA PHE A 215 -1.45 1.40 6.43
C PHE A 215 -1.83 1.04 4.99
N CYS A 216 -2.49 1.96 4.29
CA CYS A 216 -2.83 1.79 2.89
C CYS A 216 -2.74 3.11 2.11
N LEU A 217 -2.58 2.97 0.79
CA LEU A 217 -2.71 4.04 -0.18
C LEU A 217 -4.04 3.87 -0.93
N LEU A 218 -4.78 4.97 -1.08
CA LEU A 218 -6.04 5.01 -1.81
C LEU A 218 -5.89 5.99 -2.98
N GLU A 219 -6.13 5.51 -4.18
CA GLU A 219 -6.16 6.36 -5.37
C GLU A 219 -7.48 7.13 -5.44
N THR A 220 -7.38 8.47 -5.60
CA THR A 220 -8.51 9.40 -5.58
C THR A 220 -8.66 10.16 -6.90
N PRO A 221 -8.69 9.49 -8.06
CA PRO A 221 -8.77 10.17 -9.35
C PRO A 221 -10.08 10.93 -9.50
N GLY A 222 -10.01 12.13 -10.06
CA GLY A 222 -11.14 12.99 -10.32
C GLY A 222 -11.62 13.78 -9.11
N SER A 223 -12.83 14.30 -9.15
CA SER A 223 -13.38 15.20 -8.15
C SER A 223 -14.39 14.53 -7.22
N GLY A 224 -14.63 15.16 -6.05
CA GLY A 224 -15.66 14.75 -5.11
C GLY A 224 -15.29 13.50 -4.30
N ASN A 225 -13.99 13.21 -4.15
CA ASN A 225 -13.52 12.10 -3.35
C ASN A 225 -13.60 12.41 -1.86
N VAL A 226 -14.15 11.47 -1.11
CA VAL A 226 -14.28 11.52 0.35
C VAL A 226 -13.87 10.18 0.92
N VAL A 227 -12.92 10.16 1.84
CA VAL A 227 -12.60 8.97 2.63
C VAL A 227 -13.42 9.00 3.91
N ARG A 228 -14.13 7.92 4.19
CA ARG A 228 -14.89 7.72 5.42
C ARG A 228 -14.30 6.55 6.20
N ILE A 229 -13.92 6.82 7.45
CA ILE A 229 -13.41 5.81 8.36
C ILE A 229 -14.48 5.55 9.41
N VAL A 230 -14.88 4.30 9.56
CA VAL A 230 -15.84 3.85 10.58
C VAL A 230 -15.11 2.91 11.53
N ASN A 231 -15.15 3.23 12.82
CA ASN A 231 -14.71 2.30 13.85
C ASN A 231 -15.86 1.33 14.13
N THR A 232 -15.73 0.07 13.70
CA THR A 232 -16.79 -0.94 13.86
C THR A 232 -16.66 -1.72 15.17
N ALA A 233 -15.68 -1.39 16.01
CA ALA A 233 -15.52 -1.96 17.34
C ALA A 233 -16.57 -1.44 18.34
N PRO A 234 -16.77 -2.13 19.49
CA PRO A 234 -17.55 -1.62 20.61
C PRO A 234 -17.05 -0.24 21.13
N VAL A 235 -17.91 0.49 21.83
CA VAL A 235 -17.65 1.89 22.27
C VAL A 235 -16.38 2.04 23.10
N GLU A 236 -16.04 1.03 23.90
CA GLU A 236 -14.83 1.00 24.74
C GLU A 236 -13.51 0.78 23.98
N PHE A 237 -13.54 0.57 22.67
CA PHE A 237 -12.36 0.36 21.84
C PHE A 237 -12.13 1.53 20.86
N PRO A 238 -11.56 2.64 21.31
CA PRO A 238 -11.19 3.72 20.42
C PRO A 238 -10.03 3.30 19.51
N MET A 239 -9.98 3.89 18.31
CA MET A 239 -8.83 3.82 17.42
C MET A 239 -8.34 5.21 17.06
N THR A 240 -7.09 5.34 16.64
CA THR A 240 -6.56 6.53 15.99
C THR A 240 -6.54 6.33 14.48
N ALA A 241 -6.95 7.35 13.76
CA ALA A 241 -6.97 7.37 12.31
C ALA A 241 -6.30 8.64 11.79
N SER A 242 -5.45 8.49 10.79
CA SER A 242 -4.87 9.59 10.04
C SER A 242 -5.15 9.36 8.55
N VAL A 243 -5.66 10.39 7.87
CA VAL A 243 -5.88 10.36 6.43
C VAL A 243 -5.39 11.69 5.86
N VAL A 244 -4.30 11.63 5.09
CA VAL A 244 -3.64 12.81 4.52
C VAL A 244 -3.34 12.62 3.03
N PRO A 245 -3.23 13.70 2.25
CA PRO A 245 -2.80 13.61 0.86
C PRO A 245 -1.43 12.92 0.74
N HIS A 246 -1.28 12.08 -0.28
CA HIS A 246 -0.01 11.44 -0.64
C HIS A 246 0.57 12.04 -1.92
N ALA A 247 -0.22 12.07 -3.00
CA ALA A 247 0.15 12.70 -4.25
C ALA A 247 -0.82 13.82 -4.59
N ILE A 248 -0.26 14.96 -5.00
CA ILE A 248 -1.03 16.15 -5.40
C ILE A 248 -0.63 16.55 -6.81
N ASN A 249 -1.63 16.71 -7.68
CA ASN A 249 -1.45 17.20 -9.02
C ASN A 249 -1.36 18.73 -9.02
N VAL A 250 -0.14 19.25 -9.17
CA VAL A 250 0.15 20.70 -9.11
C VAL A 250 -0.49 21.46 -10.28
N GLU A 251 -0.69 20.82 -11.43
CA GLU A 251 -1.31 21.44 -12.61
C GLU A 251 -2.79 21.75 -12.35
N MET A 252 -3.51 20.88 -11.66
CA MET A 252 -4.91 21.12 -11.29
C MET A 252 -5.07 22.11 -10.14
N SER A 253 -4.10 22.20 -9.23
CA SER A 253 -4.12 23.17 -8.13
C SER A 253 -3.88 24.60 -8.62
N SER A 254 -3.13 24.78 -9.70
CA SER A 254 -2.86 26.09 -10.30
C SER A 254 -4.00 26.61 -11.18
N GLY A 255 -4.93 25.74 -11.60
CA GLY A 255 -6.09 26.10 -12.43
C GLY A 255 -7.23 26.79 -11.68
N ALA A 256 -7.18 26.90 -10.38
CA ALA A 256 -8.11 27.67 -9.55
C ALA A 256 -7.71 29.16 -9.44
N VAL A 257 -7.11 29.72 -10.48
CA VAL A 257 -6.90 31.17 -10.56
C VAL A 257 -8.24 31.81 -10.95
N LEU A 258 -8.82 32.42 -10.04
CA LEU A 258 -9.78 33.49 -10.11
C LEU A 258 -9.39 34.55 -11.16
N GLY A 259 -9.74 34.29 -12.39
CA GLY A 259 -9.73 35.31 -13.43
C GLY A 259 -11.02 36.09 -13.40
N GLY A 260 -11.13 36.98 -12.46
CA GLY A 260 -12.09 38.07 -12.50
C GLY A 260 -11.44 39.31 -13.08
N ASP A 261 -11.17 39.38 -14.39
CA ASP A 261 -10.82 40.63 -15.04
C ASP A 261 -12.05 41.51 -15.09
N VAL A 262 -12.11 42.47 -14.19
CA VAL A 262 -13.01 43.61 -14.29
C VAL A 262 -12.47 44.52 -15.38
N VAL A 263 -12.96 44.36 -16.59
CA VAL A 263 -12.75 45.36 -17.67
C VAL A 263 -13.57 46.60 -17.31
N ILE A 264 -12.91 47.60 -16.71
CA ILE A 264 -13.49 48.94 -16.58
C ILE A 264 -13.36 49.62 -17.95
N SER A 265 -14.44 49.62 -18.75
CA SER A 265 -14.57 50.48 -19.93
C SER A 265 -14.61 51.90 -19.40
N GLY A 266 -13.50 52.63 -19.52
CA GLY A 266 -13.46 54.06 -19.30
C GLY A 266 -14.14 54.80 -20.46
N MET A 267 -15.01 55.72 -20.11
CA MET A 267 -15.51 56.77 -20.99
C MET A 267 -14.40 57.71 -21.40
#